data_8b8d60e81779349324d10ad08aeb576e
#
_entry.id   8b8d60e81779349324d10ad08aeb576e
#
_cell.length_a   1.000
_cell.length_b   1.000
_cell.length_c   1.000
_cell.angle_alpha   90.00
_cell.angle_beta   90.00
_cell.angle_gamma   90.00
#
_symmetry.space_group_name_H-M   'P 1'
#
loop_
_entity.id
_entity.type
_entity.pdbx_description
1 polymer ?
#
loop_
_entity_poly.entity_id
_entity_poly.type
_entity_poly.pdbx_seq_one_letter_code
_entity_poly.pdbx_strand_id
1 'polypeptide(L)'
;MMAVLLAPSTLAQAGDARNPATDAFDLVEEAPSSVFVDATATHVPTAPSLHSTDSVFVDVNGDGRLDVVVSVEHGVNRLYLNEGAGRLAYMPDAFGTQRRDNEHVRAADFDRDGAMDVVFISESDGEHQLFMGNGKGGFIDASDRLPAGSQGNGLAVGDLNGDGLPDIFIGSTNESTPQADMAAPRSRSLLFFNDAARPGHFIDASGTHLPQREEHTEGVVLADLDDDGDLDVVLASPTHPNRLLLNDGQGRFTDASDRLELTVPMETREVHVADLTGDGHLDIVFFNITSNNAAWDKDPQTRLLVNDGTGHFRDESAQRLPSHTFSSWAGTVVDFDGDGHPDLLVGAIQVPGFVPLQLRAWRNDGTGHFSDATAEVVPGITVGRSWSMGQGDLDGDGGTDVLVGGWGTQARLLLSKGRR
;
A
#
# COMPACT_ATOMS: atom_id res chain seq x y z
N MET A 1 -1.79 -16.06 -27.34
CA MET A 1 -1.71 -15.85 -25.92
C MET A 1 -0.43 -15.04 -25.71
N MET A 2 -0.57 -13.74 -25.54
CA MET A 2 0.56 -12.81 -25.47
C MET A 2 0.80 -12.53 -24.00
N ALA A 3 1.98 -12.87 -23.54
CA ALA A 3 2.38 -12.51 -22.18
C ALA A 3 2.49 -10.99 -22.08
N VAL A 4 1.98 -10.48 -21.03
CA VAL A 4 2.18 -9.11 -20.61
C VAL A 4 3.61 -9.00 -20.09
N LEU A 5 4.49 -8.55 -20.94
CA LEU A 5 5.78 -8.04 -20.54
C LEU A 5 5.52 -6.68 -19.90
N LEU A 6 5.37 -6.62 -18.60
CA LEU A 6 5.82 -5.48 -17.83
C LEU A 6 7.34 -5.47 -17.94
N ALA A 7 7.89 -4.90 -18.99
CA ALA A 7 9.29 -4.55 -19.01
C ALA A 7 9.42 -3.23 -18.25
N PRO A 8 9.87 -3.21 -16.98
CA PRO A 8 10.00 -1.97 -16.20
C PRO A 8 10.85 -0.93 -16.95
N SER A 9 11.84 -1.40 -17.71
CA SER A 9 12.76 -0.54 -18.46
C SER A 9 12.14 0.24 -19.63
N THR A 10 11.08 -0.27 -20.27
CA THR A 10 10.45 0.43 -21.40
C THR A 10 9.38 1.41 -20.96
N LEU A 11 8.72 1.15 -19.84
CA LEU A 11 7.72 2.05 -19.27
C LEU A 11 8.36 3.28 -18.63
N ALA A 12 9.47 3.10 -17.89
CA ALA A 12 10.26 4.20 -17.34
C ALA A 12 10.75 5.14 -18.46
N GLN A 13 11.23 4.61 -19.58
CA GLN A 13 11.70 5.44 -20.69
C GLN A 13 10.60 6.18 -21.43
N ALA A 14 9.42 5.62 -21.56
CA ALA A 14 8.30 6.31 -22.23
C ALA A 14 7.69 7.43 -21.36
N GLY A 15 7.73 7.27 -20.02
CA GLY A 15 7.23 8.27 -19.10
C GLY A 15 8.26 9.33 -18.72
N ASP A 16 9.55 9.04 -18.88
CA ASP A 16 10.65 9.97 -18.62
C ASP A 16 10.80 11.08 -19.66
N ALA A 17 10.13 10.98 -20.76
CA ALA A 17 10.09 12.08 -21.71
C ALA A 17 9.29 13.27 -21.15
N ARG A 18 9.79 13.83 -20.04
CA ARG A 18 9.55 15.19 -19.58
C ARG A 18 8.12 15.54 -19.23
N ASN A 19 7.71 15.11 -18.10
CA ASN A 19 6.69 15.85 -17.37
C ASN A 19 7.41 16.94 -16.56
N PRO A 20 7.20 18.24 -16.87
CA PRO A 20 7.81 19.32 -16.09
C PRO A 20 7.51 19.25 -14.59
N ALA A 21 6.39 18.63 -14.22
CA ALA A 21 5.99 18.46 -12.84
C ALA A 21 6.76 17.35 -12.11
N THR A 22 7.40 16.42 -12.83
CA THR A 22 8.24 15.37 -12.23
C THR A 22 9.73 15.73 -12.33
N ASP A 23 10.14 16.47 -13.37
CA ASP A 23 11.52 16.86 -13.62
C ASP A 23 11.88 18.14 -12.85
N ALA A 24 10.94 19.05 -12.77
CA ALA A 24 11.04 20.19 -11.91
C ALA A 24 10.48 19.78 -10.55
N PHE A 25 11.31 19.20 -9.77
CA PHE A 25 11.24 19.46 -8.36
C PHE A 25 11.50 20.96 -8.23
N ASP A 26 10.50 21.74 -8.65
CA ASP A 26 10.52 23.15 -8.35
C ASP A 26 10.53 23.23 -6.84
N LEU A 27 11.71 23.58 -6.32
CA LEU A 27 11.99 23.79 -4.92
C LEU A 27 11.19 25.01 -4.44
N VAL A 28 9.88 24.88 -4.48
CA VAL A 28 9.01 25.77 -3.74
C VAL A 28 9.25 25.40 -2.29
N GLU A 29 9.71 26.34 -1.52
CA GLU A 29 10.09 26.11 -0.12
C GLU A 29 8.95 25.46 0.64
N GLU A 30 7.73 25.90 0.42
CA GLU A 30 6.49 25.27 0.87
C GLU A 30 5.34 25.68 -0.06
N ALA A 31 4.43 24.74 -0.37
CA ALA A 31 3.26 25.03 -1.16
C ALA A 31 1.98 24.69 -0.37
N PRO A 32 1.30 25.69 0.19
CA PRO A 32 0.14 25.46 1.03
C PRO A 32 -1.17 25.30 0.24
N SER A 33 -2.08 24.52 0.79
CA SER A 33 -3.52 24.59 0.52
C SER A 33 -4.27 24.98 1.80
N SER A 34 -5.60 24.78 1.87
CA SER A 34 -6.34 25.00 3.11
C SER A 34 -6.08 23.90 4.15
N VAL A 35 -5.77 22.68 3.72
CA VAL A 35 -5.56 21.50 4.56
C VAL A 35 -4.09 21.11 4.63
N PHE A 36 -3.45 20.83 3.48
CA PHE A 36 -2.07 20.37 3.45
C PHE A 36 -1.08 21.48 3.07
N VAL A 37 0.16 21.26 3.53
CA VAL A 37 1.35 21.96 3.04
C VAL A 37 2.25 20.92 2.37
N ASP A 38 2.65 21.12 1.11
CA ASP A 38 3.72 20.32 0.52
C ASP A 38 5.06 20.79 1.10
N ALA A 39 5.54 20.05 2.10
CA ALA A 39 6.76 20.36 2.85
C ALA A 39 7.99 19.61 2.30
N THR A 40 7.87 18.96 1.15
CA THR A 40 8.90 18.06 0.61
C THR A 40 10.27 18.71 0.54
N ALA A 41 10.35 19.92 0.00
CA ALA A 41 11.63 20.60 -0.23
C ALA A 41 12.42 20.91 1.07
N THR A 42 11.72 21.03 2.19
CA THR A 42 12.31 21.41 3.48
C THR A 42 12.41 20.25 4.48
N HIS A 43 11.64 19.18 4.27
CA HIS A 43 11.50 18.10 5.25
C HIS A 43 12.00 16.75 4.74
N VAL A 44 12.07 16.53 3.42
CA VAL A 44 12.47 15.24 2.86
C VAL A 44 13.83 15.33 2.17
N PRO A 45 14.80 14.49 2.48
CA PRO A 45 16.06 14.42 1.75
C PRO A 45 15.84 14.16 0.26
N THR A 46 16.56 14.89 -0.59
CA THR A 46 16.40 14.82 -2.05
C THR A 46 16.75 13.43 -2.59
N ALA A 47 15.81 12.81 -3.29
CA ALA A 47 15.95 11.51 -3.93
C ALA A 47 15.10 11.43 -5.22
N PRO A 48 15.45 12.17 -6.29
CA PRO A 48 14.58 12.40 -7.44
C PRO A 48 14.36 11.18 -8.35
N SER A 49 15.12 10.11 -8.15
CA SER A 49 15.04 8.90 -8.98
C SER A 49 14.66 7.67 -8.14
N LEU A 50 14.00 7.87 -7.01
CA LEU A 50 13.62 6.78 -6.14
C LEU A 50 12.36 6.09 -6.69
N HIS A 51 12.37 4.76 -6.71
CA HIS A 51 11.19 3.95 -6.96
C HIS A 51 10.63 3.53 -5.60
N SER A 52 9.88 4.42 -4.95
CA SER A 52 9.24 4.12 -3.66
C SER A 52 7.90 3.45 -3.90
N THR A 53 7.85 2.16 -3.64
CA THR A 53 6.68 1.31 -3.89
C THR A 53 5.73 1.28 -2.71
N ASP A 54 6.25 1.40 -1.48
CA ASP A 54 5.44 1.46 -0.27
C ASP A 54 6.17 2.19 0.86
N SER A 55 5.43 2.63 1.88
CA SER A 55 6.00 3.23 3.08
C SER A 55 5.14 3.01 4.32
N VAL A 56 5.80 2.82 5.48
CA VAL A 56 5.13 2.72 6.78
C VAL A 56 5.70 3.75 7.75
N PHE A 57 4.81 4.36 8.53
CA PHE A 57 5.16 5.30 9.59
C PHE A 57 5.15 4.57 10.93
N VAL A 58 6.30 4.53 11.59
CA VAL A 58 6.49 3.74 12.81
C VAL A 58 7.65 4.31 13.63
N ASP A 59 7.50 4.37 14.95
CA ASP A 59 8.59 4.75 15.84
C ASP A 59 9.57 3.58 16.00
N VAL A 60 10.69 3.61 15.27
CA VAL A 60 11.70 2.54 15.30
C VAL A 60 12.81 2.78 16.32
N ASN A 61 12.85 3.98 16.92
CA ASN A 61 13.93 4.36 17.83
C ASN A 61 13.48 4.60 19.27
N GLY A 62 12.16 4.52 19.56
CA GLY A 62 11.58 4.65 20.88
C GLY A 62 11.54 6.09 21.39
N ASP A 63 11.59 7.09 20.50
CA ASP A 63 11.59 8.50 20.91
C ASP A 63 10.21 9.16 20.92
N GLY A 64 9.17 8.39 20.55
CA GLY A 64 7.77 8.80 20.56
C GLY A 64 7.35 9.56 19.30
N ARG A 65 8.20 9.67 18.28
CA ARG A 65 7.87 10.23 16.98
C ARG A 65 7.83 9.13 15.93
N LEU A 66 6.94 9.27 14.97
CA LEU A 66 6.90 8.35 13.83
C LEU A 66 8.09 8.63 12.91
N ASP A 67 8.84 7.59 12.61
CA ASP A 67 9.86 7.54 11.56
C ASP A 67 9.24 6.99 10.27
N VAL A 68 9.96 7.00 9.16
CA VAL A 68 9.46 6.50 7.88
C VAL A 68 10.37 5.41 7.32
N VAL A 69 9.81 4.24 7.10
CA VAL A 69 10.45 3.14 6.36
C VAL A 69 9.86 3.07 4.97
N VAL A 70 10.72 2.99 3.95
CA VAL A 70 10.32 3.00 2.54
C VAL A 70 10.84 1.75 1.83
N SER A 71 9.95 1.03 1.19
CA SER A 71 10.25 -0.02 0.24
C SER A 71 10.69 0.57 -1.09
N VAL A 72 11.72 -0.01 -1.70
CA VAL A 72 12.33 0.54 -2.93
C VAL A 72 12.51 -0.55 -3.97
N GLU A 73 11.75 -0.42 -5.08
CA GLU A 73 11.87 -1.32 -6.24
C GLU A 73 13.25 -1.17 -6.89
N HIS A 74 13.91 -2.30 -7.12
CA HIS A 74 15.25 -2.39 -7.71
C HIS A 74 16.30 -1.54 -6.98
N GLY A 75 16.07 -1.26 -5.68
CA GLY A 75 16.89 -0.38 -4.87
C GLY A 75 17.27 -0.94 -3.51
N VAL A 76 17.82 -0.07 -2.67
CA VAL A 76 18.05 -0.33 -1.25
C VAL A 76 16.95 0.34 -0.46
N ASN A 77 16.28 -0.43 0.39
CA ASN A 77 15.22 0.08 1.27
C ASN A 77 15.73 1.20 2.16
N ARG A 78 14.87 2.11 2.54
CA ARG A 78 15.28 3.31 3.26
C ARG A 78 14.62 3.46 4.60
N LEU A 79 15.40 3.95 5.54
CA LEU A 79 14.93 4.49 6.82
C LEU A 79 15.17 5.99 6.84
N TYR A 80 14.16 6.72 7.24
CA TYR A 80 14.24 8.13 7.56
C TYR A 80 13.83 8.33 9.02
N LEU A 81 14.74 8.80 9.87
CA LEU A 81 14.42 9.17 11.23
C LEU A 81 13.81 10.58 11.26
N ASN A 82 12.79 10.75 12.07
CA ASN A 82 12.13 12.02 12.29
C ASN A 82 12.86 12.84 13.35
N GLU A 83 13.52 13.89 12.95
CA GLU A 83 14.26 14.81 13.84
C GLU A 83 13.35 15.80 14.58
N GLY A 84 12.03 15.67 14.41
CA GLY A 84 10.99 16.51 14.99
C GLY A 84 10.33 17.42 13.95
N ALA A 85 9.06 17.73 14.19
CA ALA A 85 8.20 18.51 13.31
C ALA A 85 8.19 17.99 11.85
N GLY A 86 8.18 16.67 11.67
CA GLY A 86 8.11 16.01 10.35
C GLY A 86 9.40 16.10 9.53
N ARG A 87 10.53 16.57 10.09
CA ARG A 87 11.81 16.65 9.37
C ARG A 87 12.50 15.30 9.36
N LEU A 88 12.73 14.78 8.17
CA LEU A 88 13.27 13.44 7.94
C LEU A 88 14.78 13.47 7.69
N ALA A 89 15.53 12.64 8.40
CA ALA A 89 16.95 12.41 8.19
C ALA A 89 17.17 11.00 7.62
N TYR A 90 17.77 10.90 6.45
CA TYR A 90 18.08 9.60 5.84
C TYR A 90 19.16 8.85 6.62
N MET A 91 18.88 7.60 6.98
CA MET A 91 19.81 6.70 7.64
C MET A 91 20.38 5.71 6.62
N PRO A 92 21.58 5.95 6.09
CA PRO A 92 22.19 5.04 5.12
C PRO A 92 22.45 3.67 5.75
N ASP A 93 22.32 2.62 4.93
CA ASP A 93 22.62 1.23 5.27
C ASP A 93 21.82 0.64 6.45
N ALA A 94 20.71 1.28 6.86
CA ALA A 94 19.86 0.77 7.95
C ALA A 94 19.39 -0.67 7.68
N PHE A 95 19.08 -0.98 6.41
CA PHE A 95 18.66 -2.30 5.93
C PHE A 95 19.74 -2.96 5.04
N GLY A 96 21.02 -2.72 5.31
CA GLY A 96 22.12 -3.19 4.50
C GLY A 96 22.29 -2.44 3.18
N THR A 97 23.00 -3.05 2.24
CA THR A 97 23.34 -2.40 0.95
C THR A 97 22.84 -3.20 -0.25
N GLN A 98 22.12 -4.27 -0.02
CA GLN A 98 21.61 -5.12 -1.09
C GLN A 98 20.45 -4.44 -1.80
N ARG A 99 20.50 -4.41 -3.11
CA ARG A 99 19.41 -3.95 -3.95
C ARG A 99 18.47 -5.11 -4.18
N ARG A 100 17.19 -4.89 -3.95
CA ARG A 100 16.11 -5.88 -4.11
C ARG A 100 14.98 -5.28 -4.92
N ASP A 101 14.13 -6.16 -5.39
CA ASP A 101 12.88 -5.80 -6.06
C ASP A 101 11.76 -5.80 -5.02
N ASN A 102 11.85 -4.87 -4.06
CA ASN A 102 10.90 -4.83 -2.96
C ASN A 102 9.67 -4.00 -3.32
N GLU A 103 8.50 -4.55 -3.01
CA GLU A 103 7.21 -3.94 -3.31
C GLU A 103 6.54 -3.35 -2.07
N HIS A 104 6.40 -4.11 -1.00
CA HIS A 104 5.71 -3.66 0.19
C HIS A 104 6.56 -3.78 1.46
N VAL A 105 6.20 -2.96 2.46
CA VAL A 105 6.82 -2.94 3.79
C VAL A 105 5.77 -2.90 4.89
N ARG A 106 5.97 -3.69 5.95
CA ARG A 106 5.17 -3.59 7.18
C ARG A 106 6.10 -3.67 8.39
N ALA A 107 5.63 -3.10 9.50
CA ALA A 107 6.34 -3.12 10.76
C ALA A 107 5.45 -3.69 11.87
N ALA A 108 6.05 -4.52 12.73
CA ALA A 108 5.44 -5.07 13.92
C ALA A 108 6.54 -5.53 14.90
N ASP A 109 6.20 -5.72 16.16
CA ASP A 109 7.06 -6.39 17.13
C ASP A 109 6.86 -7.90 17.00
N PHE A 110 7.63 -8.56 16.11
CA PHE A 110 7.46 -9.96 15.79
C PHE A 110 7.98 -10.91 16.87
N ASP A 111 8.95 -10.49 17.68
CA ASP A 111 9.54 -11.36 18.70
C ASP A 111 9.19 -10.95 20.15
N ARG A 112 8.33 -9.95 20.31
CA ARG A 112 7.84 -9.42 21.59
C ARG A 112 8.94 -8.86 22.48
N ASP A 113 9.98 -8.29 21.89
CA ASP A 113 11.04 -7.61 22.64
C ASP A 113 10.74 -6.13 22.93
N GLY A 114 9.65 -5.60 22.36
CA GLY A 114 9.18 -4.22 22.49
C GLY A 114 9.79 -3.26 21.47
N ALA A 115 10.63 -3.72 20.57
CA ALA A 115 11.13 -2.94 19.44
C ALA A 115 10.31 -3.26 18.18
N MET A 116 10.19 -2.29 17.28
CA MET A 116 9.56 -2.54 15.99
C MET A 116 10.55 -3.20 15.03
N ASP A 117 10.13 -4.33 14.47
CA ASP A 117 10.78 -5.05 13.40
C ASP A 117 10.17 -4.65 12.05
N VAL A 118 10.85 -4.97 10.97
CA VAL A 118 10.40 -4.60 9.62
C VAL A 118 10.52 -5.78 8.67
N VAL A 119 9.44 -6.05 7.94
CA VAL A 119 9.41 -7.04 6.85
C VAL A 119 9.20 -6.34 5.52
N PHE A 120 10.01 -6.70 4.53
CA PHE A 120 9.85 -6.32 3.13
C PHE A 120 9.59 -7.55 2.29
N ILE A 121 8.65 -7.45 1.37
CA ILE A 121 8.45 -8.50 0.38
C ILE A 121 9.03 -8.11 -0.96
N SER A 122 9.48 -9.11 -1.68
CA SER A 122 10.13 -8.97 -2.96
C SER A 122 9.36 -9.71 -4.04
N GLU A 123 9.27 -9.09 -5.21
CA GLU A 123 8.54 -9.62 -6.34
C GLU A 123 9.40 -10.59 -7.16
N SER A 124 10.38 -10.10 -7.88
CA SER A 124 11.03 -10.86 -8.94
C SER A 124 12.17 -11.74 -8.47
N ASP A 125 12.83 -11.43 -7.37
CA ASP A 125 13.97 -12.21 -6.86
C ASP A 125 13.59 -13.27 -5.81
N GLY A 126 12.34 -13.22 -5.29
CA GLY A 126 11.82 -14.20 -4.34
C GLY A 126 12.55 -14.23 -2.99
N GLU A 127 13.21 -13.16 -2.64
CA GLU A 127 13.99 -13.03 -1.41
C GLU A 127 13.41 -11.95 -0.51
N HIS A 128 12.38 -12.31 0.25
CA HIS A 128 11.81 -11.42 1.28
C HIS A 128 12.83 -11.13 2.37
N GLN A 129 12.72 -9.96 2.99
CA GLN A 129 13.65 -9.53 4.02
C GLN A 129 12.94 -9.27 5.34
N LEU A 130 13.50 -9.77 6.43
CA LEU A 130 13.07 -9.49 7.79
C LEU A 130 14.24 -8.85 8.55
N PHE A 131 13.98 -7.72 9.18
CA PHE A 131 14.95 -7.01 9.99
C PHE A 131 14.43 -6.84 11.40
N MET A 132 15.16 -7.41 12.37
CA MET A 132 14.83 -7.26 13.78
C MET A 132 15.38 -5.93 14.29
N GLY A 133 14.50 -5.12 14.85
CA GLY A 133 14.83 -3.82 15.42
C GLY A 133 15.49 -3.93 16.79
N ASN A 134 16.18 -2.89 17.20
CA ASN A 134 16.79 -2.80 18.54
C ASN A 134 16.18 -1.69 19.41
N GLY A 135 15.06 -1.10 18.96
CA GLY A 135 14.39 0.01 19.62
C GLY A 135 15.20 1.32 19.68
N LYS A 136 16.26 1.45 18.85
CA LYS A 136 17.13 2.63 18.75
C LYS A 136 17.45 3.01 17.32
N GLY A 137 16.61 2.58 16.37
CA GLY A 137 16.78 2.84 14.94
C GLY A 137 17.84 1.96 14.25
N GLY A 138 18.37 0.93 14.93
CA GLY A 138 19.28 -0.05 14.34
C GLY A 138 18.58 -1.38 14.08
N PHE A 139 18.98 -2.08 13.02
CA PHE A 139 18.37 -3.32 12.56
C PHE A 139 19.39 -4.41 12.33
N ILE A 140 18.97 -5.67 12.51
CA ILE A 140 19.76 -6.87 12.23
C ILE A 140 18.98 -7.72 11.23
N ASP A 141 19.63 -8.10 10.12
CA ASP A 141 19.06 -9.00 9.12
C ASP A 141 18.77 -10.37 9.74
N ALA A 142 17.53 -10.78 9.68
CA ALA A 142 17.02 -12.06 10.16
C ALA A 142 16.15 -12.75 9.07
N SER A 143 16.42 -12.45 7.80
CA SER A 143 15.65 -12.95 6.66
C SER A 143 15.64 -14.49 6.57
N ASP A 144 16.64 -15.16 7.15
CA ASP A 144 16.69 -16.62 7.28
C ASP A 144 15.63 -17.23 8.20
N ARG A 145 14.89 -16.40 8.95
CA ARG A 145 13.74 -16.81 9.77
C ARG A 145 12.43 -16.89 8.99
N LEU A 146 12.39 -16.35 7.76
CA LEU A 146 11.26 -16.47 6.85
C LEU A 146 11.34 -17.76 6.03
N PRO A 147 10.21 -18.39 5.69
CA PRO A 147 10.16 -19.44 4.66
C PRO A 147 10.72 -18.94 3.33
N ALA A 148 11.56 -19.75 2.68
CA ALA A 148 12.27 -19.36 1.46
C ALA A 148 11.46 -19.67 0.19
N GLY A 149 11.77 -18.97 -0.91
CA GLY A 149 11.36 -19.35 -2.26
C GLY A 149 9.98 -18.89 -2.67
N SER A 150 9.58 -17.68 -2.29
CA SER A 150 8.32 -17.08 -2.67
C SER A 150 8.49 -15.72 -3.36
N GLN A 151 7.51 -15.32 -4.12
CA GLN A 151 7.40 -14.01 -4.76
C GLN A 151 6.12 -13.33 -4.27
N GLY A 152 6.18 -12.06 -3.98
CA GLY A 152 5.03 -11.33 -3.45
C GLY A 152 4.99 -9.88 -3.88
N ASN A 153 3.78 -9.39 -4.07
CA ASN A 153 3.54 -7.99 -4.35
C ASN A 153 2.59 -7.36 -3.31
N GLY A 154 1.65 -8.08 -2.72
CA GLY A 154 0.82 -7.59 -1.62
C GLY A 154 1.31 -8.07 -0.26
N LEU A 155 1.25 -7.25 0.80
CA LEU A 155 1.71 -7.60 2.15
C LEU A 155 0.76 -7.07 3.22
N ALA A 156 0.35 -7.95 4.13
CA ALA A 156 -0.34 -7.55 5.34
C ALA A 156 0.20 -8.33 6.56
N VAL A 157 0.10 -7.73 7.73
CA VAL A 157 0.58 -8.28 8.99
C VAL A 157 -0.50 -8.13 10.06
N GLY A 158 -0.81 -9.22 10.76
CA GLY A 158 -1.81 -9.25 11.84
C GLY A 158 -1.84 -10.60 12.51
N ASP A 159 -2.47 -10.70 13.66
CA ASP A 159 -2.72 -11.98 14.33
C ASP A 159 -3.86 -12.72 13.60
N LEU A 160 -3.50 -13.69 12.79
CA LEU A 160 -4.44 -14.39 11.92
C LEU A 160 -4.93 -15.72 12.53
N ASN A 161 -4.27 -16.19 13.58
CA ASN A 161 -4.60 -17.48 14.21
C ASN A 161 -5.05 -17.36 15.67
N GLY A 162 -5.13 -16.12 16.21
CA GLY A 162 -5.61 -15.84 17.56
C GLY A 162 -4.59 -16.15 18.66
N ASP A 163 -3.28 -16.29 18.36
CA ASP A 163 -2.25 -16.60 19.35
C ASP A 163 -1.57 -15.35 19.94
N GLY A 164 -1.94 -14.18 19.43
CA GLY A 164 -1.48 -12.88 19.87
C GLY A 164 -0.13 -12.47 19.28
N LEU A 165 0.42 -13.22 18.32
CA LEU A 165 1.62 -12.84 17.55
C LEU A 165 1.23 -12.31 16.19
N PRO A 166 1.98 -11.33 15.63
CA PRO A 166 1.73 -10.91 14.27
C PRO A 166 2.23 -11.97 13.28
N ASP A 167 1.32 -12.42 12.42
CA ASP A 167 1.56 -13.30 11.29
C ASP A 167 1.76 -12.47 10.02
N ILE A 168 2.23 -13.10 8.94
CA ILE A 168 2.48 -12.45 7.64
C ILE A 168 1.60 -13.09 6.58
N PHE A 169 0.79 -12.28 5.89
CA PHE A 169 0.08 -12.66 4.69
C PHE A 169 0.69 -12.00 3.47
N ILE A 170 1.04 -12.78 2.45
CA ILE A 170 1.66 -12.30 1.20
C ILE A 170 0.75 -12.63 0.03
N GLY A 171 0.31 -11.59 -0.68
CA GLY A 171 -0.31 -11.71 -1.98
C GLY A 171 0.75 -11.96 -3.05
N SER A 172 0.67 -13.09 -3.72
CA SER A 172 1.70 -13.50 -4.67
C SER A 172 1.46 -12.97 -6.06
N THR A 173 2.56 -12.70 -6.76
CA THR A 173 2.60 -12.34 -8.17
C THR A 173 3.32 -13.42 -8.98
N ASN A 174 3.17 -13.36 -10.30
CA ASN A 174 3.78 -14.29 -11.24
C ASN A 174 4.56 -13.57 -12.37
N GLU A 175 4.99 -12.36 -12.14
CA GLU A 175 5.54 -11.50 -13.19
C GLU A 175 6.92 -11.94 -13.67
N SER A 176 7.73 -12.55 -12.81
CA SER A 176 9.12 -12.88 -13.12
C SER A 176 9.34 -14.23 -13.80
N THR A 177 8.29 -15.03 -13.98
CA THR A 177 8.45 -16.33 -14.65
C THR A 177 8.65 -16.13 -16.16
N PRO A 178 9.82 -16.45 -16.74
CA PRO A 178 10.00 -16.38 -18.18
C PRO A 178 8.92 -17.19 -18.90
N GLN A 179 8.38 -16.67 -20.00
CA GLN A 179 7.34 -17.34 -20.81
C GLN A 179 7.66 -18.80 -21.18
N ALA A 180 8.92 -19.21 -21.10
CA ALA A 180 9.36 -20.57 -21.39
C ALA A 180 9.01 -21.56 -20.27
N ASP A 181 8.65 -21.11 -19.09
CA ASP A 181 8.43 -21.96 -17.91
C ASP A 181 7.02 -21.81 -17.31
N MET A 182 6.02 -21.63 -18.19
CA MET A 182 4.59 -21.60 -17.82
C MET A 182 4.08 -22.88 -17.13
N ALA A 183 4.93 -23.90 -16.99
CA ALA A 183 4.68 -25.10 -16.21
C ALA A 183 5.20 -25.02 -14.76
N ALA A 184 5.90 -23.92 -14.41
CA ALA A 184 6.34 -23.66 -13.05
C ALA A 184 5.15 -23.48 -12.10
N PRO A 185 5.30 -23.77 -10.80
CA PRO A 185 4.23 -23.55 -9.83
C PRO A 185 3.80 -22.08 -9.90
N ARG A 186 2.52 -21.91 -10.12
CA ARG A 186 1.89 -20.62 -10.28
C ARG A 186 1.77 -19.97 -8.93
N SER A 187 1.73 -18.65 -8.92
CA SER A 187 1.68 -17.89 -7.69
C SER A 187 0.40 -18.19 -6.89
N ARG A 188 0.57 -18.41 -5.63
CA ARG A 188 -0.49 -18.55 -4.65
C ARG A 188 -0.18 -17.62 -3.51
N SER A 189 -1.19 -17.04 -2.92
CA SER A 189 -0.99 -16.31 -1.68
C SER A 189 -0.34 -17.17 -0.62
N LEU A 190 0.45 -16.56 0.24
CA LEU A 190 1.22 -17.22 1.27
C LEU A 190 0.76 -16.74 2.64
N LEU A 191 0.76 -17.65 3.58
CA LEU A 191 0.48 -17.39 4.98
C LEU A 191 1.62 -17.96 5.81
N PHE A 192 2.31 -17.08 6.53
CA PHE A 192 3.39 -17.44 7.43
C PHE A 192 2.97 -17.15 8.86
N PHE A 193 2.74 -18.20 9.64
CA PHE A 193 2.49 -18.05 11.07
C PHE A 193 3.77 -17.79 11.83
N ASN A 194 3.72 -16.85 12.75
CA ASN A 194 4.77 -16.62 13.71
C ASN A 194 4.83 -17.78 14.70
N ASP A 195 5.99 -18.41 14.89
CA ASP A 195 6.15 -19.58 15.74
C ASP A 195 6.05 -19.19 17.22
N ALA A 196 4.95 -19.49 17.89
CA ALA A 196 4.73 -19.18 19.30
C ALA A 196 5.80 -19.79 20.24
N ALA A 197 6.50 -20.83 19.80
CA ALA A 197 7.63 -21.40 20.56
C ALA A 197 8.94 -20.63 20.34
N ARG A 198 9.03 -19.86 19.26
CA ARG A 198 10.19 -19.05 18.88
C ARG A 198 9.72 -17.76 18.19
N PRO A 199 9.14 -16.81 18.90
CA PRO A 199 8.65 -15.57 18.30
C PRO A 199 9.69 -14.89 17.38
N GLY A 200 9.24 -14.34 16.26
CA GLY A 200 10.11 -13.81 15.22
C GLY A 200 10.66 -14.85 14.23
N HIS A 201 10.24 -16.13 14.33
CA HIS A 201 10.50 -17.18 13.32
C HIS A 201 9.17 -17.61 12.70
N PHE A 202 9.15 -17.91 11.42
CA PHE A 202 7.91 -18.12 10.69
C PHE A 202 7.79 -19.51 10.10
N ILE A 203 6.56 -20.02 10.08
CA ILE A 203 6.19 -21.34 9.58
C ILE A 203 5.22 -21.15 8.41
N ASP A 204 5.52 -21.74 7.26
CA ASP A 204 4.62 -21.73 6.10
C ASP A 204 3.37 -22.60 6.38
N ALA A 205 2.23 -21.93 6.50
CA ALA A 205 0.91 -22.52 6.70
C ALA A 205 0.05 -22.53 5.40
N SER A 206 0.53 -21.96 4.31
CA SER A 206 -0.23 -21.68 3.09
C SER A 206 -0.91 -22.92 2.52
N GLY A 207 -0.21 -24.08 2.52
CA GLY A 207 -0.72 -25.31 1.94
C GLY A 207 -1.92 -25.94 2.65
N THR A 208 -2.14 -25.56 3.91
CA THR A 208 -3.18 -26.16 4.78
C THR A 208 -4.24 -25.18 5.24
N HIS A 209 -3.98 -23.87 5.14
CA HIS A 209 -4.85 -22.85 5.69
C HIS A 209 -5.46 -21.94 4.63
N LEU A 210 -4.88 -21.87 3.42
CA LEU A 210 -5.42 -21.06 2.33
C LEU A 210 -6.15 -21.91 1.28
N PRO A 211 -7.18 -21.35 0.61
CA PRO A 211 -7.75 -21.94 -0.59
C PRO A 211 -6.68 -22.14 -1.65
N GLN A 212 -6.55 -23.35 -2.19
CA GLN A 212 -5.52 -23.73 -3.14
C GLN A 212 -5.90 -23.24 -4.55
N ARG A 213 -5.72 -21.95 -4.82
CA ARG A 213 -6.04 -21.29 -6.09
C ARG A 213 -4.86 -20.48 -6.57
N GLU A 214 -4.71 -20.43 -7.88
CA GLU A 214 -3.75 -19.53 -8.55
C GLU A 214 -4.33 -18.14 -8.64
N GLU A 215 -3.52 -17.13 -8.36
CA GLU A 215 -3.91 -15.75 -8.34
C GLU A 215 -2.72 -14.86 -8.68
N HIS A 216 -3.00 -13.61 -8.97
CA HIS A 216 -2.05 -12.53 -9.09
C HIS A 216 -2.58 -11.39 -8.20
N THR A 217 -1.83 -11.02 -7.19
CA THR A 217 -2.27 -10.09 -6.15
C THR A 217 -1.27 -8.94 -6.04
N GLU A 218 -1.77 -7.71 -6.09
CA GLU A 218 -0.99 -6.48 -5.91
C GLU A 218 -1.20 -5.90 -4.51
N GLY A 219 -2.43 -5.82 -4.05
CA GLY A 219 -2.78 -5.26 -2.75
C GLY A 219 -3.42 -6.29 -1.83
N VAL A 220 -3.11 -6.21 -0.53
CA VAL A 220 -3.70 -7.04 0.54
C VAL A 220 -4.07 -6.16 1.71
N VAL A 221 -5.28 -6.35 2.24
CA VAL A 221 -5.71 -5.74 3.49
C VAL A 221 -6.32 -6.77 4.42
N LEU A 222 -6.09 -6.61 5.72
CA LEU A 222 -6.68 -7.41 6.79
C LEU A 222 -7.69 -6.56 7.56
N ALA A 223 -8.88 -7.10 7.79
CA ALA A 223 -9.91 -6.49 8.63
C ALA A 223 -10.97 -7.53 9.02
N ASP A 224 -11.67 -7.31 10.12
CA ASP A 224 -12.88 -8.03 10.46
C ASP A 224 -14.02 -7.50 9.59
N LEU A 225 -14.41 -8.26 8.58
CA LEU A 225 -15.34 -7.80 7.54
C LEU A 225 -16.75 -8.38 7.67
N ASP A 226 -16.94 -9.38 8.53
CA ASP A 226 -18.27 -9.94 8.82
C ASP A 226 -18.65 -9.89 10.31
N ASP A 227 -17.90 -9.05 11.07
CA ASP A 227 -18.14 -8.74 12.49
C ASP A 227 -18.06 -9.97 13.42
N ASP A 228 -17.25 -10.98 13.07
CA ASP A 228 -17.05 -12.17 13.89
C ASP A 228 -15.86 -12.09 14.86
N GLY A 229 -15.05 -11.04 14.74
CA GLY A 229 -13.90 -10.72 15.58
C GLY A 229 -12.56 -11.23 15.05
N ASP A 230 -12.54 -11.89 13.92
CA ASP A 230 -11.35 -12.47 13.30
C ASP A 230 -10.91 -11.64 12.08
N LEU A 231 -9.61 -11.58 11.78
CA LEU A 231 -9.13 -10.82 10.64
C LEU A 231 -9.31 -11.60 9.34
N ASP A 232 -10.12 -11.06 8.45
CA ASP A 232 -10.31 -11.53 7.08
C ASP A 232 -9.31 -10.90 6.13
N VAL A 233 -9.30 -11.36 4.87
CA VAL A 233 -8.38 -10.90 3.83
C VAL A 233 -9.13 -10.43 2.59
N VAL A 234 -8.84 -9.22 2.12
CA VAL A 234 -9.20 -8.78 0.77
C VAL A 234 -7.96 -8.74 -0.10
N LEU A 235 -8.06 -9.35 -1.29
CA LEU A 235 -7.00 -9.40 -2.30
C LEU A 235 -7.39 -8.55 -3.50
N ALA A 236 -6.54 -7.57 -3.81
CA ALA A 236 -6.64 -6.75 -5.02
C ALA A 236 -5.86 -7.39 -6.16
N SER A 237 -6.51 -7.63 -7.29
CA SER A 237 -5.92 -8.35 -8.42
C SER A 237 -5.92 -7.52 -9.70
N PRO A 238 -4.78 -7.46 -10.41
CA PRO A 238 -4.71 -6.78 -11.71
C PRO A 238 -5.24 -7.62 -12.88
N THR A 239 -5.30 -8.94 -12.73
CA THR A 239 -5.62 -9.86 -13.84
C THR A 239 -6.80 -10.79 -13.57
N HIS A 240 -7.19 -10.94 -12.31
CA HIS A 240 -8.28 -11.80 -11.87
C HIS A 240 -9.34 -10.97 -11.10
N PRO A 241 -10.52 -11.49 -10.85
CA PRO A 241 -11.42 -10.84 -9.92
C PRO A 241 -10.78 -10.67 -8.53
N ASN A 242 -11.01 -9.53 -7.90
CA ASN A 242 -10.66 -9.32 -6.50
C ASN A 242 -11.31 -10.38 -5.62
N ARG A 243 -10.70 -10.68 -4.48
CA ARG A 243 -11.16 -11.78 -3.63
C ARG A 243 -11.37 -11.33 -2.20
N LEU A 244 -12.32 -11.99 -1.55
CA LEU A 244 -12.55 -11.98 -0.12
C LEU A 244 -12.31 -13.39 0.42
N LEU A 245 -11.48 -13.49 1.44
CA LEU A 245 -11.21 -14.73 2.17
C LEU A 245 -11.63 -14.52 3.62
N LEU A 246 -12.59 -15.29 4.11
CA LEU A 246 -13.04 -15.24 5.49
C LEU A 246 -12.24 -16.23 6.36
N ASN A 247 -11.84 -15.78 7.51
CA ASN A 247 -11.08 -16.52 8.52
C ASN A 247 -12.04 -17.26 9.47
N ASP A 248 -11.60 -18.33 10.08
CA ASP A 248 -12.33 -19.06 11.13
C ASP A 248 -11.76 -18.83 12.54
N GLY A 249 -10.94 -17.77 12.71
CA GLY A 249 -10.25 -17.43 13.95
C GLY A 249 -9.07 -18.33 14.31
N GLN A 250 -8.77 -19.30 13.46
CA GLN A 250 -7.60 -20.19 13.60
C GLN A 250 -6.68 -20.12 12.39
N GLY A 251 -6.82 -19.05 11.59
CA GLY A 251 -6.05 -18.80 10.38
C GLY A 251 -6.43 -19.69 9.20
N ARG A 252 -7.60 -20.35 9.24
CA ARG A 252 -8.11 -21.12 8.10
C ARG A 252 -9.07 -20.27 7.30
N PHE A 253 -8.71 -20.03 6.06
CA PHE A 253 -9.44 -19.14 5.18
C PHE A 253 -10.35 -19.88 4.20
N THR A 254 -11.56 -19.35 4.03
CA THR A 254 -12.55 -19.81 3.05
C THR A 254 -12.78 -18.73 2.00
N ASP A 255 -12.82 -19.10 0.72
CA ASP A 255 -13.13 -18.19 -0.38
C ASP A 255 -14.60 -17.76 -0.32
N ALA A 256 -14.83 -16.49 -0.07
CA ALA A 256 -16.15 -15.85 -0.01
C ALA A 256 -16.28 -14.74 -1.08
N SER A 257 -15.51 -14.82 -2.16
CA SER A 257 -15.43 -13.78 -3.19
C SER A 257 -16.76 -13.54 -3.93
N ASP A 258 -17.70 -14.48 -3.85
CA ASP A 258 -19.07 -14.31 -4.36
C ASP A 258 -19.90 -13.32 -3.54
N ARG A 259 -19.43 -12.92 -2.35
CA ARG A 259 -20.01 -11.83 -1.54
C ARG A 259 -19.61 -10.44 -2.01
N LEU A 260 -18.63 -10.31 -2.91
CA LEU A 260 -18.26 -9.08 -3.59
C LEU A 260 -19.10 -8.93 -4.86
N GLU A 261 -20.07 -8.02 -4.89
CA GLU A 261 -20.93 -7.80 -6.07
C GLU A 261 -20.19 -7.01 -7.18
N LEU A 262 -19.06 -7.52 -7.64
CA LEU A 262 -18.25 -6.90 -8.69
C LEU A 262 -18.64 -7.45 -10.07
N THR A 263 -19.14 -6.58 -10.95
CA THR A 263 -19.66 -6.97 -12.27
C THR A 263 -18.83 -6.44 -13.45
N VAL A 264 -17.86 -5.55 -13.19
CA VAL A 264 -17.03 -4.93 -14.22
C VAL A 264 -15.61 -5.48 -14.19
N PRO A 265 -14.96 -5.66 -15.35
CA PRO A 265 -13.54 -6.00 -15.37
C PRO A 265 -12.70 -4.84 -14.83
N MET A 266 -11.87 -5.11 -13.84
CA MET A 266 -10.98 -4.14 -13.20
C MET A 266 -9.53 -4.62 -13.28
N GLU A 267 -8.62 -3.68 -13.16
CA GLU A 267 -7.22 -3.91 -12.87
C GLU A 267 -6.90 -3.18 -11.57
N THR A 268 -7.09 -3.90 -10.46
CA THR A 268 -6.95 -3.32 -9.13
C THR A 268 -5.50 -3.38 -8.68
N ARG A 269 -5.00 -2.26 -8.18
CA ARG A 269 -3.62 -2.14 -7.69
C ARG A 269 -3.57 -2.06 -6.17
N GLU A 270 -4.52 -1.37 -5.57
CA GLU A 270 -4.53 -1.18 -4.14
C GLU A 270 -5.94 -1.29 -3.56
N VAL A 271 -6.03 -1.67 -2.28
CA VAL A 271 -7.27 -1.83 -1.55
C VAL A 271 -7.15 -1.29 -0.13
N HIS A 272 -8.16 -0.57 0.33
CA HIS A 272 -8.30 -0.13 1.70
C HIS A 272 -9.69 -0.46 2.24
N VAL A 273 -9.78 -0.47 3.58
CA VAL A 273 -11.03 -0.67 4.30
C VAL A 273 -11.22 0.39 5.37
N ALA A 274 -12.42 0.89 5.52
CA ALA A 274 -12.84 1.79 6.59
C ALA A 274 -14.36 1.84 6.65
N ASP A 275 -14.93 2.27 7.76
CA ASP A 275 -16.34 2.66 7.83
C ASP A 275 -16.51 3.99 7.09
N LEU A 276 -16.79 3.90 5.78
CA LEU A 276 -16.95 5.06 4.91
C LEU A 276 -18.39 5.59 4.89
N THR A 277 -19.33 4.75 5.25
CA THR A 277 -20.75 5.11 5.29
C THR A 277 -21.23 5.61 6.64
N GLY A 278 -20.44 5.44 7.70
CA GLY A 278 -20.77 5.84 9.06
C GLY A 278 -21.79 4.93 9.73
N ASP A 279 -21.97 3.70 9.25
CA ASP A 279 -22.93 2.73 9.77
C ASP A 279 -22.32 1.73 10.78
N GLY A 280 -21.00 1.80 10.99
CA GLY A 280 -20.25 0.97 11.92
C GLY A 280 -19.67 -0.29 11.30
N HIS A 281 -19.89 -0.55 10.02
CA HIS A 281 -19.32 -1.68 9.30
C HIS A 281 -18.22 -1.23 8.35
N LEU A 282 -17.22 -2.08 8.13
CA LEU A 282 -16.08 -1.73 7.27
C LEU A 282 -16.44 -1.93 5.80
N ASP A 283 -16.33 -0.87 5.03
CA ASP A 283 -16.49 -0.84 3.58
C ASP A 283 -15.14 -1.06 2.88
N ILE A 284 -15.16 -1.45 1.60
CA ILE A 284 -13.97 -1.68 0.79
C ILE A 284 -13.84 -0.60 -0.28
N VAL A 285 -12.66 0.00 -0.43
CA VAL A 285 -12.32 0.85 -1.57
C VAL A 285 -11.19 0.23 -2.39
N PHE A 286 -11.42 0.09 -3.71
CA PHE A 286 -10.43 -0.39 -4.67
C PHE A 286 -9.94 0.72 -5.57
N PHE A 287 -8.61 0.85 -5.70
CA PHE A 287 -7.97 1.77 -6.63
C PHE A 287 -7.55 1.01 -7.88
N ASN A 288 -7.98 1.51 -9.03
CA ASN A 288 -7.90 0.80 -10.28
C ASN A 288 -7.15 1.58 -11.35
N ILE A 289 -6.53 0.85 -12.27
CA ILE A 289 -6.00 1.42 -13.50
C ILE A 289 -6.76 0.86 -14.70
N THR A 290 -6.67 1.51 -15.86
CA THR A 290 -7.01 0.84 -17.12
C THR A 290 -5.91 -0.15 -17.43
N SER A 291 -6.15 -1.11 -18.30
CA SER A 291 -5.18 -2.15 -18.61
C SER A 291 -3.86 -1.57 -19.07
N ASN A 292 -2.75 -2.04 -18.48
CA ASN A 292 -1.40 -1.75 -18.89
C ASN A 292 -0.94 -2.61 -20.10
N ASN A 293 -1.80 -3.50 -20.60
CA ASN A 293 -1.62 -4.18 -21.87
C ASN A 293 -2.10 -3.30 -23.04
N ALA A 294 -1.96 -3.78 -24.27
CA ALA A 294 -2.30 -3.02 -25.48
C ALA A 294 -3.80 -2.75 -25.65
N ALA A 295 -4.66 -3.38 -24.89
CA ALA A 295 -6.12 -3.26 -25.05
C ALA A 295 -6.71 -2.04 -24.32
N TRP A 296 -6.15 -1.66 -23.15
CA TRP A 296 -6.65 -0.54 -22.33
C TRP A 296 -8.17 -0.61 -22.08
N ASP A 297 -8.67 -1.80 -21.81
CA ASP A 297 -10.09 -2.14 -21.80
C ASP A 297 -10.69 -2.29 -20.38
N LYS A 298 -9.89 -2.03 -19.35
CA LYS A 298 -10.34 -2.06 -17.96
C LYS A 298 -10.90 -0.71 -17.54
N ASP A 299 -11.87 -0.76 -16.65
CA ASP A 299 -12.45 0.44 -16.04
C ASP A 299 -11.49 0.99 -14.97
N PRO A 300 -10.94 2.21 -15.13
CA PRO A 300 -10.01 2.77 -14.16
C PRO A 300 -10.69 3.41 -12.94
N GLN A 301 -12.00 3.44 -12.87
CA GLN A 301 -12.67 4.13 -11.79
C GLN A 301 -12.44 3.43 -10.45
N THR A 302 -12.16 4.23 -9.42
CA THR A 302 -12.17 3.78 -8.03
C THR A 302 -13.52 3.17 -7.70
N ARG A 303 -13.52 2.07 -6.92
CA ARG A 303 -14.74 1.38 -6.51
C ARG A 303 -14.91 1.45 -5.02
N LEU A 304 -16.13 1.76 -4.60
CA LEU A 304 -16.58 1.69 -3.22
C LEU A 304 -17.64 0.58 -3.11
N LEU A 305 -17.30 -0.43 -2.33
CA LEU A 305 -18.18 -1.54 -2.01
C LEU A 305 -18.67 -1.36 -0.57
N VAL A 306 -19.96 -1.19 -0.42
CA VAL A 306 -20.60 -0.98 0.88
C VAL A 306 -20.97 -2.32 1.49
N ASN A 307 -20.57 -2.52 2.75
CA ASN A 307 -20.86 -3.70 3.55
C ASN A 307 -22.28 -3.63 4.12
N ASP A 308 -23.00 -4.73 4.14
CA ASP A 308 -24.31 -4.81 4.79
C ASP A 308 -24.24 -5.28 6.27
N GLY A 309 -23.02 -5.34 6.84
CA GLY A 309 -22.74 -5.80 8.19
C GLY A 309 -22.68 -7.32 8.34
N THR A 310 -22.69 -8.07 7.25
CA THR A 310 -22.60 -9.54 7.26
C THR A 310 -21.53 -10.06 6.30
N GLY A 311 -20.59 -9.19 5.89
CA GLY A 311 -19.56 -9.51 4.92
C GLY A 311 -20.09 -9.65 3.49
N HIS A 312 -21.26 -9.10 3.18
CA HIS A 312 -21.76 -8.96 1.81
C HIS A 312 -21.64 -7.52 1.33
N PHE A 313 -21.09 -7.35 0.15
CA PHE A 313 -20.68 -6.04 -0.35
C PHE A 313 -21.38 -5.69 -1.66
N ARG A 314 -21.87 -4.45 -1.75
CA ARG A 314 -22.49 -3.90 -2.97
C ARG A 314 -21.65 -2.81 -3.57
N ASP A 315 -21.43 -2.85 -4.88
CA ASP A 315 -20.79 -1.75 -5.61
C ASP A 315 -21.74 -0.54 -5.69
N GLU A 316 -21.48 0.47 -4.86
CA GLU A 316 -22.23 1.73 -4.83
C GLU A 316 -21.41 2.91 -5.40
N SER A 317 -20.34 2.64 -6.13
CA SER A 317 -19.40 3.64 -6.63
C SER A 317 -20.05 4.72 -7.47
N ALA A 318 -20.95 4.33 -8.38
CA ALA A 318 -21.59 5.29 -9.29
C ALA A 318 -22.51 6.30 -8.57
N GLN A 319 -23.01 5.94 -7.39
CA GLN A 319 -23.88 6.78 -6.57
C GLN A 319 -23.10 7.66 -5.61
N ARG A 320 -21.92 7.22 -5.17
CA ARG A 320 -21.20 7.76 -4.03
C ARG A 320 -19.90 8.48 -4.38
N LEU A 321 -19.24 8.06 -5.44
CA LEU A 321 -17.90 8.60 -5.81
C LEU A 321 -17.97 9.57 -6.98
N PRO A 322 -17.09 10.59 -7.02
CA PRO A 322 -16.90 11.41 -8.21
C PRO A 322 -16.47 10.54 -9.41
N SER A 323 -17.18 10.66 -10.52
CA SER A 323 -16.82 9.97 -11.76
C SER A 323 -15.54 10.53 -12.36
N HIS A 324 -14.63 9.67 -12.81
CA HIS A 324 -13.34 10.06 -13.38
C HIS A 324 -12.89 9.12 -14.50
N THR A 325 -11.86 9.54 -15.25
CA THR A 325 -11.27 8.76 -16.35
C THR A 325 -9.76 8.56 -16.20
N PHE A 326 -9.17 9.06 -15.14
CA PHE A 326 -7.77 8.78 -14.82
C PHE A 326 -7.63 7.42 -14.13
N SER A 327 -6.45 6.84 -14.23
CA SER A 327 -6.07 5.65 -13.48
C SER A 327 -5.53 6.04 -12.11
N SER A 328 -5.75 5.18 -11.11
CA SER A 328 -5.20 5.32 -9.77
C SER A 328 -4.37 4.09 -9.43
N TRP A 329 -3.05 4.27 -9.27
CA TRP A 329 -2.19 3.18 -8.82
C TRP A 329 -2.26 3.00 -7.32
N ALA A 330 -2.33 4.09 -6.58
CA ALA A 330 -2.45 4.11 -5.15
C ALA A 330 -3.48 5.12 -4.67
N GLY A 331 -3.97 4.90 -3.47
CA GLY A 331 -4.81 5.82 -2.74
C GLY A 331 -4.68 5.59 -1.25
N THR A 332 -5.34 6.39 -0.44
CA THR A 332 -5.43 6.15 0.99
C THR A 332 -6.72 6.71 1.57
N VAL A 333 -7.13 6.13 2.68
CA VAL A 333 -8.27 6.59 3.49
C VAL A 333 -7.73 7.45 4.63
N VAL A 334 -8.17 8.69 4.72
CA VAL A 334 -7.66 9.66 5.71
C VAL A 334 -8.72 10.70 6.03
N ASP A 335 -8.97 10.97 7.31
CA ASP A 335 -9.77 12.11 7.74
C ASP A 335 -8.89 13.38 7.61
N PHE A 336 -8.88 13.99 6.41
CA PHE A 336 -7.95 15.07 6.12
C PHE A 336 -8.41 16.45 6.65
N ASP A 337 -9.67 16.62 6.95
CA ASP A 337 -10.20 17.90 7.49
C ASP A 337 -10.59 17.83 8.97
N GLY A 338 -10.48 16.64 9.57
CA GLY A 338 -10.66 16.46 11.01
C GLY A 338 -12.10 16.44 11.46
N ASP A 339 -13.05 16.18 10.56
CA ASP A 339 -14.49 16.14 10.89
C ASP A 339 -14.94 14.79 11.47
N GLY A 340 -14.06 13.79 11.48
CA GLY A 340 -14.29 12.45 12.00
C GLY A 340 -14.83 11.46 10.98
N HIS A 341 -14.96 11.87 9.72
CA HIS A 341 -15.37 11.00 8.62
C HIS A 341 -14.19 10.69 7.72
N PRO A 342 -13.93 9.42 7.41
CA PRO A 342 -12.81 9.06 6.54
C PRO A 342 -13.05 9.55 5.11
N ASP A 343 -12.07 10.30 4.60
CA ASP A 343 -12.01 10.82 3.24
C ASP A 343 -11.08 9.98 2.37
N LEU A 344 -10.94 10.32 1.08
CA LEU A 344 -10.04 9.64 0.16
C LEU A 344 -9.02 10.60 -0.46
N LEU A 345 -7.74 10.24 -0.37
CA LEU A 345 -6.73 10.75 -1.29
C LEU A 345 -6.49 9.72 -2.39
N VAL A 346 -6.54 10.16 -3.64
CA VAL A 346 -6.54 9.28 -4.81
C VAL A 346 -5.39 9.68 -5.73
N GLY A 347 -4.44 8.79 -5.93
CA GLY A 347 -3.38 8.96 -6.90
C GLY A 347 -3.95 9.03 -8.30
N ALA A 348 -3.43 9.93 -9.13
CA ALA A 348 -3.96 10.13 -10.47
C ALA A 348 -2.87 10.04 -11.53
N ILE A 349 -3.08 9.16 -12.50
CA ILE A 349 -2.17 8.92 -13.62
C ILE A 349 -2.99 8.86 -14.90
N GLN A 350 -2.54 9.51 -15.95
CA GLN A 350 -3.11 9.36 -17.29
C GLN A 350 -2.51 8.13 -17.98
N VAL A 351 -3.32 7.17 -18.33
CA VAL A 351 -2.94 6.00 -19.13
C VAL A 351 -3.70 6.07 -20.47
N PRO A 352 -3.08 5.80 -21.62
CA PRO A 352 -1.68 5.41 -21.80
C PRO A 352 -0.70 6.58 -21.64
N GLY A 353 0.57 6.24 -21.44
CA GLY A 353 1.67 7.20 -21.33
C GLY A 353 2.16 7.41 -19.92
N PHE A 354 1.44 6.94 -18.90
CA PHE A 354 1.80 7.05 -17.48
C PHE A 354 2.15 8.48 -17.05
N VAL A 355 1.40 9.46 -17.59
CA VAL A 355 1.63 10.86 -17.26
C VAL A 355 1.08 11.14 -15.87
N PRO A 356 1.91 11.55 -14.92
CA PRO A 356 1.45 11.92 -13.59
C PRO A 356 0.48 13.09 -13.65
N LEU A 357 -0.58 13.00 -12.86
CA LEU A 357 -1.54 14.08 -12.67
C LEU A 357 -1.49 14.57 -11.22
N GLN A 358 -2.16 15.67 -10.94
CA GLN A 358 -2.32 16.14 -9.57
C GLN A 358 -3.06 15.09 -8.74
N LEU A 359 -2.58 14.83 -7.52
CA LEU A 359 -3.28 14.06 -6.50
C LEU A 359 -4.71 14.58 -6.32
N ARG A 360 -5.69 13.70 -6.13
CA ARG A 360 -7.08 14.06 -5.88
C ARG A 360 -7.41 13.89 -4.41
N ALA A 361 -8.30 14.74 -3.93
CA ALA A 361 -8.89 14.62 -2.61
C ALA A 361 -10.40 14.61 -2.74
N TRP A 362 -11.04 13.59 -2.19
CA TRP A 362 -12.49 13.44 -2.18
C TRP A 362 -12.98 13.45 -0.75
N ARG A 363 -13.81 14.47 -0.43
CA ARG A 363 -14.36 14.67 0.90
C ARG A 363 -15.62 13.85 1.07
N ASN A 364 -15.69 13.08 2.15
CA ASN A 364 -16.86 12.34 2.59
C ASN A 364 -17.82 13.26 3.36
N ASP A 365 -19.11 13.13 3.15
CA ASP A 365 -20.13 13.87 3.92
C ASP A 365 -20.58 13.14 5.20
N GLY A 366 -19.86 12.07 5.58
CA GLY A 366 -20.17 11.22 6.72
C GLY A 366 -21.24 10.15 6.44
N THR A 367 -21.72 10.06 5.21
CA THR A 367 -22.69 9.04 4.79
C THR A 367 -22.19 8.22 3.59
N GLY A 368 -20.91 8.32 3.29
CA GLY A 368 -20.26 7.65 2.17
C GLY A 368 -20.48 8.32 0.81
N HIS A 369 -21.00 9.56 0.77
CA HIS A 369 -21.05 10.32 -0.47
C HIS A 369 -19.88 11.30 -0.55
N PHE A 370 -19.12 11.17 -1.62
CA PHE A 370 -17.88 11.90 -1.81
C PHE A 370 -18.01 13.03 -2.83
N SER A 371 -17.36 14.14 -2.53
CA SER A 371 -17.25 15.30 -3.43
C SER A 371 -15.78 15.64 -3.69
N ASP A 372 -15.46 16.14 -4.90
CA ASP A 372 -14.11 16.56 -5.24
C ASP A 372 -13.73 17.85 -4.48
N ALA A 373 -12.80 17.73 -3.56
CA ALA A 373 -12.24 18.82 -2.75
C ALA A 373 -10.78 19.14 -3.13
N THR A 374 -10.27 18.60 -4.23
CA THR A 374 -8.87 18.66 -4.62
C THR A 374 -8.28 20.08 -4.59
N ALA A 375 -9.00 21.05 -5.16
CA ALA A 375 -8.49 22.43 -5.26
C ALA A 375 -8.34 23.12 -3.89
N GLU A 376 -9.09 22.65 -2.89
CA GLU A 376 -9.03 23.16 -1.52
C GLU A 376 -7.98 22.41 -0.68
N VAL A 377 -7.88 21.10 -0.84
CA VAL A 377 -7.17 20.20 0.06
C VAL A 377 -5.72 20.00 -0.36
N VAL A 378 -5.46 19.83 -1.66
CA VAL A 378 -4.12 19.46 -2.16
C VAL A 378 -3.43 20.67 -2.81
N PRO A 379 -2.16 21.00 -2.43
CA PRO A 379 -1.39 22.01 -3.13
C PRO A 379 -1.25 21.70 -4.62
N GLY A 380 -1.45 22.71 -5.48
CA GLY A 380 -1.49 22.55 -6.94
C GLY A 380 -0.20 22.02 -7.57
N ILE A 381 0.93 22.11 -6.85
CA ILE A 381 2.22 21.53 -7.28
C ILE A 381 2.38 20.05 -6.91
N THR A 382 1.46 19.49 -6.13
CA THR A 382 1.53 18.09 -5.69
C THR A 382 1.12 17.16 -6.84
N VAL A 383 2.07 16.96 -7.70
CA VAL A 383 1.99 16.06 -8.86
C VAL A 383 3.05 14.99 -8.70
N GLY A 384 2.76 13.79 -9.07
CA GLY A 384 3.71 12.70 -9.01
C GLY A 384 3.08 11.39 -9.46
N ARG A 385 3.92 10.42 -9.75
CA ARG A 385 3.47 9.05 -9.96
C ARG A 385 3.17 8.47 -8.59
N SER A 386 1.93 8.62 -8.12
CA SER A 386 1.48 8.13 -6.83
C SER A 386 1.43 6.61 -6.86
N TRP A 387 2.53 5.98 -6.44
CA TRP A 387 2.67 4.52 -6.42
C TRP A 387 2.29 3.94 -5.06
N SER A 388 2.39 4.76 -4.00
CA SER A 388 1.99 4.39 -2.65
C SER A 388 1.68 5.64 -1.83
N MET A 389 0.98 5.46 -0.70
CA MET A 389 0.69 6.52 0.25
C MET A 389 0.82 6.00 1.68
N GLY A 390 1.92 6.36 2.37
CA GLY A 390 2.05 6.18 3.80
C GLY A 390 1.47 7.35 4.57
N GLN A 391 0.93 7.12 5.77
CA GLN A 391 0.24 8.15 6.54
C GLN A 391 0.46 8.02 8.05
N GLY A 392 0.36 9.12 8.76
CA GLY A 392 0.47 9.24 10.21
C GLY A 392 0.74 10.67 10.65
N ASP A 393 0.61 10.96 11.92
CA ASP A 393 0.95 12.26 12.51
C ASP A 393 2.48 12.38 12.66
N LEU A 394 3.14 12.87 11.63
CA LEU A 394 4.61 12.91 11.55
C LEU A 394 5.19 14.14 12.25
N ASP A 395 4.47 15.25 12.26
CA ASP A 395 4.95 16.49 12.90
C ASP A 395 4.46 16.68 14.34
N GLY A 396 3.54 15.83 14.81
CA GLY A 396 3.06 15.80 16.18
C GLY A 396 1.96 16.83 16.46
N ASP A 397 1.28 17.36 15.44
CA ASP A 397 0.24 18.37 15.59
C ASP A 397 -1.18 17.80 15.73
N GLY A 398 -1.34 16.48 15.64
CA GLY A 398 -2.58 15.73 15.76
C GLY A 398 -3.36 15.60 14.46
N GLY A 399 -2.84 16.09 13.36
CA GLY A 399 -3.36 15.86 12.01
C GLY A 399 -2.67 14.67 11.32
N THR A 400 -3.30 14.10 10.32
CA THR A 400 -2.68 13.02 9.55
C THR A 400 -1.89 13.58 8.38
N ASP A 401 -0.59 13.32 8.37
CA ASP A 401 0.33 13.63 7.29
C ASP A 401 0.41 12.49 6.30
N VAL A 402 0.80 12.78 5.05
CA VAL A 402 0.85 11.78 3.98
C VAL A 402 2.16 11.88 3.21
N LEU A 403 2.86 10.76 3.09
CA LEU A 403 3.98 10.60 2.17
C LEU A 403 3.48 9.92 0.89
N VAL A 404 3.44 10.68 -0.20
CA VAL A 404 3.08 10.18 -1.52
C VAL A 404 4.33 9.64 -2.20
N GLY A 405 4.42 8.34 -2.34
CA GLY A 405 5.52 7.66 -3.01
C GLY A 405 5.54 7.94 -4.51
N GLY A 406 6.72 7.94 -5.09
CA GLY A 406 6.90 8.21 -6.51
C GLY A 406 7.77 7.15 -7.19
N TRP A 407 7.39 6.75 -8.38
CA TRP A 407 8.17 5.81 -9.18
C TRP A 407 9.08 6.56 -10.16
N GLY A 408 10.39 6.54 -9.88
CA GLY A 408 11.40 7.30 -10.60
C GLY A 408 11.31 8.82 -10.36
N THR A 409 10.67 9.23 -9.26
CA THR A 409 10.45 10.63 -8.89
C THR A 409 10.70 10.84 -7.40
N GLN A 410 10.78 12.09 -6.97
CA GLN A 410 10.84 12.46 -5.55
C GLN A 410 9.51 12.12 -4.87
N ALA A 411 9.55 11.38 -3.75
CA ALA A 411 8.40 11.24 -2.87
C ALA A 411 7.99 12.61 -2.29
N ARG A 412 6.68 12.85 -2.17
CA ARG A 412 6.12 14.12 -1.68
C ARG A 412 5.58 13.96 -0.26
N LEU A 413 5.96 14.87 0.63
CA LEU A 413 5.42 14.94 1.99
C LEU A 413 4.39 16.07 2.08
N LEU A 414 3.17 15.68 2.39
CA LEU A 414 2.07 16.56 2.69
C LEU A 414 1.87 16.59 4.20
N LEU A 415 2.22 17.71 4.84
CA LEU A 415 1.91 17.93 6.25
C LEU A 415 0.50 18.53 6.35
N SER A 416 -0.31 17.96 7.22
CA SER A 416 -1.63 18.52 7.56
C SER A 416 -1.43 19.82 8.36
N LYS A 417 -2.44 20.68 8.42
CA LYS A 417 -2.38 21.88 9.24
C LYS A 417 -2.89 21.69 10.66
N GLY A 418 -2.99 20.42 11.07
CA GLY A 418 -3.43 20.03 12.40
C GLY A 418 -4.90 20.37 12.71
N ARG A 419 -5.42 19.77 13.74
CA ARG A 419 -6.75 20.12 14.28
C ARG A 419 -6.62 21.44 15.06
N ARG A 420 -7.28 22.50 14.62
CA ARG A 420 -7.36 23.76 15.36
C ARG A 420 -8.42 23.69 16.46
#